data_d2a6b88d2133ebe3c381312ac477faa6
#
_entry.id   d2a6b88d2133ebe3c381312ac477faa6
#
_cell.length_a   1.000
_cell.length_b   1.000
_cell.length_c   1.000
_cell.angle_alpha   90.00
_cell.angle_beta   90.00
_cell.angle_gamma   90.00
#
_symmetry.space_group_name_H-M   'P 1'
#
loop_
_entity.id
_entity.type
_entity.pdbx_description
1 polymer ?
#
loop_
_entity_poly.entity_id
_entity_poly.type
_entity_poly.pdbx_seq_one_letter_code
_entity_poly.pdbx_strand_id
1 'polypeptide(L)'
;MIYPCTCSRKDVALAAGAPNDLDDEPVYPGRCRPPVSGVARLRPRGTAEAALATCAVSDAGPAGMNWRFRVPEGKEICFSDLHLGPQRMIAGRDFGDFIVWRRDDVPAYQLAVVVDDAAMGITEVVRGADLLKSTARQILLFRALGLAVPDYCHCDLVRDEAGVRLAKRHDSLSIHKLRESGFTPEQVRAGSACPR
;
A
#
# COMPACT_ATOMS: atom_id res chain seq x y z
N MET A 1 -1.85 -12.57 10.10
CA MET A 1 -3.03 -13.38 9.71
C MET A 1 -3.64 -12.79 8.44
N ILE A 2 -4.00 -13.62 7.45
CA ILE A 2 -4.70 -13.20 6.23
C ILE A 2 -6.12 -13.73 6.24
N TYR A 3 -7.05 -13.08 5.50
CA TYR A 3 -8.45 -13.49 5.38
C TYR A 3 -9.02 -13.10 4.01
N PRO A 4 -10.03 -13.85 3.51
CA PRO A 4 -10.67 -13.58 2.23
C PRO A 4 -11.56 -12.33 2.29
N CYS A 5 -11.63 -11.61 1.17
CA CYS A 5 -12.42 -10.39 1.05
C CYS A 5 -13.06 -10.28 -0.35
N THR A 6 -14.36 -10.07 -0.38
CA THR A 6 -15.15 -9.90 -1.59
C THR A 6 -15.39 -8.42 -1.96
N CYS A 7 -15.02 -7.47 -1.09
CA CYS A 7 -15.25 -6.05 -1.32
C CYS A 7 -14.48 -5.55 -2.55
N SER A 8 -15.18 -4.80 -3.41
CA SER A 8 -14.59 -4.01 -4.48
C SER A 8 -13.98 -2.70 -3.95
N ARG A 9 -13.22 -1.98 -4.80
CA ARG A 9 -12.72 -0.63 -4.46
C ARG A 9 -13.87 0.34 -4.18
N LYS A 10 -14.98 0.22 -4.92
CA LYS A 10 -16.18 1.05 -4.71
C LYS A 10 -16.81 0.79 -3.34
N ASP A 11 -16.90 -0.48 -2.92
CA ASP A 11 -17.44 -0.82 -1.60
C ASP A 11 -16.60 -0.23 -0.47
N VAL A 12 -15.27 -0.21 -0.62
CA VAL A 12 -14.36 0.38 0.37
C VAL A 12 -14.52 1.90 0.41
N ALA A 13 -14.56 2.56 -0.75
CA ALA A 13 -14.72 4.01 -0.84
C ALA A 13 -16.08 4.47 -0.30
N LEU A 14 -17.17 3.78 -0.62
CA LEU A 14 -18.52 4.09 -0.11
C LEU A 14 -18.62 3.94 1.41
N ALA A 15 -17.95 2.94 1.97
CA ALA A 15 -17.99 2.69 3.41
C ALA A 15 -17.11 3.64 4.22
N ALA A 16 -16.11 4.25 3.60
CA ALA A 16 -15.25 5.24 4.25
C ALA A 16 -15.94 6.60 4.51
N GLY A 17 -17.06 6.88 3.84
CA GLY A 17 -18.04 7.94 4.18
C GLY A 17 -17.58 9.39 4.06
N ALA A 18 -16.32 9.69 3.76
CA ALA A 18 -15.82 11.05 3.57
C ALA A 18 -14.99 11.12 2.27
N PRO A 19 -15.04 12.23 1.52
CA PRO A 19 -14.04 12.47 0.49
C PRO A 19 -12.71 12.67 1.22
N ASN A 20 -11.88 11.63 1.21
CA ASN A 20 -10.49 11.77 1.60
C ASN A 20 -9.79 12.63 0.54
N ASP A 21 -8.79 13.41 0.95
CA ASP A 21 -7.90 14.09 0.03
C ASP A 21 -7.50 13.14 -1.10
N LEU A 22 -7.50 13.64 -2.33
CA LEU A 22 -7.41 12.88 -3.58
C LEU A 22 -6.22 11.89 -3.68
N ASP A 23 -5.29 11.94 -2.74
CA ASP A 23 -4.09 11.12 -2.66
C ASP A 23 -4.12 10.04 -1.55
N ASP A 24 -5.16 9.97 -0.71
CA ASP A 24 -5.20 9.05 0.42
C ASP A 24 -6.08 7.83 0.13
N GLU A 25 -5.47 6.65 0.10
CA GLU A 25 -6.22 5.39 0.02
C GLU A 25 -7.10 5.24 1.28
N PRO A 26 -8.43 5.09 1.14
CA PRO A 26 -9.32 5.00 2.29
C PRO A 26 -8.98 3.80 3.17
N VAL A 27 -9.01 4.00 4.49
CA VAL A 27 -8.82 2.92 5.45
C VAL A 27 -9.94 1.90 5.28
N TYR A 28 -9.59 0.64 5.12
CA TYR A 28 -10.56 -0.44 4.95
C TYR A 28 -11.45 -0.58 6.19
N PRO A 29 -12.79 -0.51 6.06
CA PRO A 29 -13.71 -0.49 7.20
C PRO A 29 -13.92 -1.84 7.90
N GLY A 30 -13.20 -2.88 7.48
CA GLY A 30 -13.25 -4.18 8.16
C GLY A 30 -14.46 -5.07 7.82
N ARG A 31 -15.21 -4.79 6.75
CA ARG A 31 -16.47 -5.48 6.41
C ARG A 31 -16.37 -7.02 6.34
N CYS A 32 -15.26 -7.53 5.80
CA CYS A 32 -14.98 -8.97 5.72
C CYS A 32 -14.01 -9.44 6.82
N ARG A 33 -13.62 -8.56 7.74
CA ARG A 33 -12.65 -8.85 8.79
C ARG A 33 -13.25 -9.84 9.79
N PRO A 34 -12.70 -11.05 9.95
CA PRO A 34 -13.22 -12.00 10.93
C PRO A 34 -13.05 -11.44 12.35
N PRO A 35 -13.95 -11.74 13.28
CA PRO A 35 -13.77 -11.35 14.67
C PRO A 35 -12.48 -11.94 15.23
N VAL A 36 -11.87 -11.27 16.23
CA VAL A 36 -10.76 -11.85 16.98
C VAL A 36 -11.37 -12.87 17.92
N SER A 37 -11.34 -14.13 17.55
CA SER A 37 -11.87 -15.19 18.41
C SER A 37 -10.92 -15.55 19.53
N GLY A 38 -11.25 -15.03 20.77
CA GLY A 38 -11.24 -15.94 21.90
C GLY A 38 -12.68 -16.41 22.03
N VAL A 39 -12.97 -17.68 21.78
CA VAL A 39 -14.27 -18.35 21.86
C VAL A 39 -15.19 -18.15 20.63
N ALA A 40 -15.15 -19.13 19.77
CA ALA A 40 -16.13 -19.34 18.71
C ALA A 40 -17.53 -19.50 19.29
N ARG A 41 -18.40 -18.51 19.11
CA ARG A 41 -19.85 -18.75 19.03
C ARG A 41 -20.25 -18.75 17.58
N LEU A 42 -20.38 -19.94 17.04
CA LEU A 42 -21.00 -20.23 15.76
C LEU A 42 -22.41 -19.63 15.73
N ARG A 43 -22.66 -18.66 14.88
CA ARG A 43 -24.01 -18.32 14.44
C ARG A 43 -24.08 -18.53 12.94
N PRO A 44 -24.99 -19.41 12.46
CA PRO A 44 -25.13 -19.69 11.06
C PRO A 44 -25.90 -18.57 10.35
N ARG A 45 -25.27 -17.83 9.47
CA ARG A 45 -25.93 -17.13 8.37
C ARG A 45 -24.99 -17.01 7.19
N GLY A 46 -25.37 -17.75 6.18
CA GLY A 46 -24.86 -17.86 4.82
C GLY A 46 -23.85 -16.83 4.33
N THR A 47 -22.77 -17.35 3.79
CA THR A 47 -21.73 -16.86 2.90
C THR A 47 -20.30 -16.81 3.45
N ALA A 48 -20.06 -16.40 4.69
CA ALA A 48 -18.69 -16.34 5.22
C ALA A 48 -18.15 -17.72 5.65
N GLU A 49 -19.02 -18.61 6.12
CA GLU A 49 -18.64 -19.97 6.52
C GLU A 49 -18.30 -20.88 5.33
N ALA A 50 -18.98 -20.70 4.20
CA ALA A 50 -18.65 -21.41 2.97
C ALA A 50 -17.24 -21.05 2.46
N ALA A 51 -16.82 -19.80 2.66
CA ALA A 51 -15.48 -19.33 2.29
C ALA A 51 -14.38 -19.85 3.25
N LEU A 52 -14.71 -20.01 4.54
CA LEU A 52 -13.77 -20.57 5.53
C LEU A 52 -13.66 -22.10 5.47
N ALA A 53 -14.75 -22.77 5.16
CA ALA A 53 -14.76 -24.24 5.01
C ALA A 53 -14.06 -24.72 3.71
N THR A 54 -13.99 -23.87 2.69
CA THR A 54 -13.25 -24.15 1.45
C THR A 54 -11.77 -23.78 1.51
N CYS A 55 -11.29 -23.21 2.62
CA CYS A 55 -9.85 -23.04 2.89
C CYS A 55 -9.16 -24.35 3.36
N ALA A 56 -9.64 -25.49 2.94
CA ALA A 56 -8.75 -26.65 2.78
C ALA A 56 -7.70 -26.22 1.76
N VAL A 57 -6.45 -26.20 2.19
CA VAL A 57 -5.26 -25.93 1.37
C VAL A 57 -5.35 -26.82 0.11
N SER A 58 -5.98 -26.30 -0.94
CA SER A 58 -5.82 -26.85 -2.28
C SER A 58 -4.52 -26.25 -2.81
N ASP A 59 -3.73 -27.05 -3.50
CA ASP A 59 -2.54 -26.60 -4.24
C ASP A 59 -2.86 -25.52 -5.30
N ALA A 60 -4.13 -25.23 -5.57
CA ALA A 60 -4.61 -24.10 -6.31
C ALA A 60 -4.67 -22.90 -5.35
N GLY A 61 -3.90 -21.86 -5.61
CA GLY A 61 -3.84 -20.61 -4.84
C GLY A 61 -5.22 -20.00 -4.56
N PRO A 62 -5.28 -18.88 -3.85
CA PRO A 62 -6.52 -18.24 -3.36
C PRO A 62 -7.37 -17.61 -4.48
N ALA A 63 -7.54 -18.33 -5.61
CA ALA A 63 -8.21 -17.84 -6.81
C ALA A 63 -9.66 -17.39 -6.56
N GLY A 64 -10.08 -16.35 -7.25
CA GLY A 64 -11.47 -15.87 -7.29
C GLY A 64 -11.86 -14.85 -6.22
N MET A 65 -11.04 -14.59 -5.20
CA MET A 65 -11.28 -13.55 -4.20
C MET A 65 -10.01 -12.82 -3.79
N ASN A 66 -10.16 -11.62 -3.25
CA ASN A 66 -9.01 -10.90 -2.70
C ASN A 66 -8.67 -11.45 -1.31
N TRP A 67 -7.39 -11.45 -0.97
CA TRP A 67 -6.93 -11.77 0.38
C TRP A 67 -6.30 -10.53 1.01
N ARG A 68 -6.73 -10.24 2.24
CA ARG A 68 -6.21 -9.11 3.01
C ARG A 68 -5.32 -9.56 4.14
N PHE A 69 -4.26 -8.79 4.36
CA PHE A 69 -3.48 -8.84 5.60
C PHE A 69 -4.22 -8.07 6.69
N ARG A 70 -4.45 -8.73 7.81
CA ARG A 70 -5.06 -8.12 8.99
C ARG A 70 -4.00 -7.34 9.75
N VAL A 71 -4.16 -6.03 9.83
CA VAL A 71 -3.26 -5.21 10.63
C VAL A 71 -3.54 -5.35 12.13
N PRO A 72 -2.51 -5.30 12.98
CA PRO A 72 -2.68 -5.31 14.44
C PRO A 72 -3.21 -3.94 14.90
N GLU A 73 -4.50 -3.80 15.04
CA GLU A 73 -5.20 -2.55 15.37
C GLU A 73 -4.62 -1.89 16.63
N GLY A 74 -4.42 -0.59 16.57
CA GLY A 74 -3.83 0.21 17.64
C GLY A 74 -2.31 0.05 17.80
N LYS A 75 -1.65 -0.87 17.07
CA LYS A 75 -0.20 -1.04 17.15
C LYS A 75 0.51 0.08 16.41
N GLU A 76 1.50 0.64 17.07
CA GLU A 76 2.41 1.60 16.47
C GLU A 76 3.47 0.90 15.61
N ILE A 77 3.67 1.44 14.42
CA ILE A 77 4.72 1.07 13.49
C ILE A 77 5.68 2.24 13.41
N CYS A 78 6.81 2.10 14.10
CA CYS A 78 7.88 3.09 14.10
C CYS A 78 9.03 2.59 13.22
N PHE A 79 9.60 3.51 12.45
CA PHE A 79 10.83 3.33 11.68
C PHE A 79 11.55 4.67 11.52
N SER A 80 12.84 4.64 11.25
CA SER A 80 13.62 5.83 10.90
C SER A 80 13.76 5.91 9.40
N ASP A 81 13.32 7.01 8.82
CA ASP A 81 13.53 7.30 7.41
C ASP A 81 14.83 8.11 7.26
N LEU A 82 15.64 7.80 6.27
CA LEU A 82 16.95 8.43 6.09
C LEU A 82 16.87 9.91 5.70
N HIS A 83 15.74 10.34 5.12
CA HIS A 83 15.51 11.74 4.73
C HIS A 83 14.51 12.43 5.66
N LEU A 84 13.37 11.82 5.93
CA LEU A 84 12.29 12.41 6.71
C LEU A 84 12.45 12.21 8.23
N GLY A 85 13.46 11.46 8.68
CA GLY A 85 13.69 11.17 10.09
C GLY A 85 12.69 10.17 10.70
N PRO A 86 12.46 10.22 12.02
CA PRO A 86 11.58 9.29 12.71
C PRO A 86 10.15 9.35 12.24
N GLN A 87 9.60 8.22 11.85
CA GLN A 87 8.22 8.06 11.38
C GLN A 87 7.44 7.18 12.34
N ARG A 88 6.15 7.51 12.53
CA ARG A 88 5.24 6.78 13.41
C ARG A 88 3.86 6.70 12.77
N MET A 89 3.34 5.49 12.60
CA MET A 89 2.00 5.23 12.09
C MET A 89 1.25 4.25 12.99
N ILE A 90 -0.04 4.46 13.15
CA ILE A 90 -0.90 3.62 13.99
C ILE A 90 -1.78 2.76 13.07
N ALA A 91 -1.60 1.45 13.15
CA ALA A 91 -2.39 0.48 12.41
C ALA A 91 -3.88 0.56 12.82
N GLY A 92 -4.77 0.54 11.87
CA GLY A 92 -6.21 0.73 12.06
C GLY A 92 -6.67 2.20 11.99
N ARG A 93 -5.78 3.16 12.24
CA ARG A 93 -6.05 4.59 12.14
C ARG A 93 -5.46 5.21 10.88
N ASP A 94 -4.14 5.11 10.70
CA ASP A 94 -3.42 5.75 9.61
C ASP A 94 -3.42 4.88 8.33
N PHE A 95 -3.58 3.58 8.49
CA PHE A 95 -3.79 2.61 7.43
C PHE A 95 -4.54 1.38 7.95
N GLY A 96 -5.38 0.78 7.13
CA GLY A 96 -6.18 -0.41 7.48
C GLY A 96 -5.66 -1.71 6.87
N ASP A 97 -6.47 -2.77 6.97
CA ASP A 97 -6.20 -4.05 6.35
C ASP A 97 -6.06 -3.88 4.82
N PHE A 98 -5.01 -4.39 4.25
CA PHE A 98 -4.67 -4.18 2.84
C PHE A 98 -4.59 -5.50 2.07
N ILE A 99 -4.82 -5.43 0.76
CA ILE A 99 -4.78 -6.59 -0.12
C ILE A 99 -3.34 -7.07 -0.28
N VAL A 100 -3.13 -8.37 -0.08
CA VAL A 100 -1.84 -9.07 -0.36
C VAL A 100 -1.93 -9.99 -1.56
N TRP A 101 -3.14 -10.52 -1.85
CA TRP A 101 -3.37 -11.34 -3.03
C TRP A 101 -4.68 -10.93 -3.71
N ARG A 102 -4.66 -10.81 -5.00
CA ARG A 102 -5.78 -10.34 -5.81
C ARG A 102 -6.63 -11.51 -6.29
N ARG A 103 -7.91 -11.25 -6.54
CA ARG A 103 -8.87 -12.22 -7.06
C ARG A 103 -8.53 -12.79 -8.45
N ASP A 104 -7.70 -12.10 -9.21
CA ASP A 104 -7.18 -12.51 -10.52
C ASP A 104 -5.89 -13.35 -10.40
N ASP A 105 -5.66 -13.91 -9.22
CA ASP A 105 -4.57 -14.81 -8.88
C ASP A 105 -3.17 -14.20 -9.06
N VAL A 106 -3.04 -12.93 -8.73
CA VAL A 106 -1.77 -12.19 -8.80
C VAL A 106 -1.48 -11.59 -7.42
N PRO A 107 -0.22 -11.63 -6.94
CA PRO A 107 0.16 -10.93 -5.72
C PRO A 107 -0.12 -9.44 -5.84
N ALA A 108 -0.60 -8.83 -4.76
CA ALA A 108 -0.74 -7.39 -4.71
C ALA A 108 0.63 -6.72 -4.51
N TYR A 109 0.74 -5.46 -4.93
CA TYR A 109 1.99 -4.68 -4.88
C TYR A 109 2.74 -4.79 -3.55
N GLN A 110 2.02 -4.68 -2.43
CA GLN A 110 2.66 -4.71 -1.10
C GLN A 110 3.37 -6.04 -0.80
N LEU A 111 2.78 -7.16 -1.21
CA LEU A 111 3.39 -8.48 -1.02
C LEU A 111 4.50 -8.72 -2.04
N ALA A 112 4.27 -8.41 -3.31
CA ALA A 112 5.24 -8.63 -4.38
C ALA A 112 6.57 -7.92 -4.07
N VAL A 113 6.50 -6.63 -3.75
CA VAL A 113 7.70 -5.82 -3.40
C VAL A 113 8.46 -6.42 -2.21
N VAL A 114 7.77 -6.81 -1.14
CA VAL A 114 8.43 -7.38 0.06
C VAL A 114 9.15 -8.69 -0.26
N VAL A 115 8.53 -9.54 -1.06
CA VAL A 115 9.14 -10.84 -1.45
C VAL A 115 10.31 -10.63 -2.39
N ASP A 116 10.15 -9.76 -3.39
CA ASP A 116 11.19 -9.48 -4.37
C ASP A 116 12.39 -8.77 -3.74
N ASP A 117 12.16 -7.75 -2.90
CA ASP A 117 13.22 -7.03 -2.19
C ASP A 117 14.02 -7.99 -1.28
N ALA A 118 13.33 -8.86 -0.55
CA ALA A 118 14.01 -9.84 0.29
C ALA A 118 14.80 -10.88 -0.53
N ALA A 119 14.22 -11.38 -1.61
CA ALA A 119 14.88 -12.36 -2.48
C ALA A 119 16.10 -11.79 -3.21
N MET A 120 16.05 -10.50 -3.56
CA MET A 120 17.15 -9.78 -4.20
C MET A 120 18.18 -9.24 -3.21
N GLY A 121 17.94 -9.35 -1.91
CA GLY A 121 18.85 -8.84 -0.85
C GLY A 121 18.91 -7.32 -0.82
N ILE A 122 17.81 -6.63 -1.12
CA ILE A 122 17.72 -5.16 -1.07
C ILE A 122 17.88 -4.70 0.37
N THR A 123 18.83 -3.82 0.60
CA THR A 123 19.17 -3.26 1.92
C THR A 123 18.65 -1.83 2.12
N GLU A 124 18.39 -1.11 1.03
CA GLU A 124 17.91 0.27 1.07
C GLU A 124 16.92 0.53 -0.05
N VAL A 125 15.80 1.20 0.28
CA VAL A 125 14.73 1.57 -0.67
C VAL A 125 14.60 3.07 -0.74
N VAL A 126 14.93 3.66 -1.89
CA VAL A 126 14.77 5.10 -2.17
C VAL A 126 13.55 5.31 -3.06
N ARG A 127 12.59 6.14 -2.62
CA ARG A 127 11.34 6.37 -3.35
C ARG A 127 10.64 7.67 -2.95
N GLY A 128 9.54 8.02 -3.58
CA GLY A 128 8.76 9.22 -3.26
C GLY A 128 8.01 9.12 -1.94
N ALA A 129 7.84 10.24 -1.24
CA ALA A 129 7.14 10.34 0.04
C ALA A 129 5.65 9.95 -0.01
N ASP A 130 5.06 9.87 -1.20
CA ASP A 130 3.71 9.34 -1.42
C ASP A 130 3.56 7.85 -1.04
N LEU A 131 4.67 7.12 -0.95
CA LEU A 131 4.69 5.72 -0.55
C LEU A 131 4.98 5.50 0.95
N LEU A 132 5.02 6.58 1.76
CA LEU A 132 5.34 6.49 3.19
C LEU A 132 4.38 5.57 3.95
N LYS A 133 3.07 5.61 3.66
CA LYS A 133 2.08 4.67 4.24
C LYS A 133 2.31 3.22 3.79
N SER A 134 2.79 3.03 2.56
CA SER A 134 3.15 1.70 2.06
C SER A 134 4.32 1.11 2.84
N THR A 135 5.26 1.93 3.30
CA THR A 135 6.39 1.49 4.14
C THR A 135 5.91 0.81 5.43
N ALA A 136 4.96 1.41 6.13
CA ALA A 136 4.42 0.80 7.35
C ALA A 136 3.74 -0.57 7.08
N ARG A 137 3.01 -0.69 5.96
CA ARG A 137 2.40 -1.96 5.50
C ARG A 137 3.47 -3.01 5.17
N GLN A 138 4.51 -2.62 4.46
CA GLN A 138 5.62 -3.49 4.05
C GLN A 138 6.43 -3.95 5.27
N ILE A 139 6.72 -3.07 6.22
CA ILE A 139 7.38 -3.44 7.48
C ILE A 139 6.57 -4.50 8.25
N LEU A 140 5.24 -4.41 8.26
CA LEU A 140 4.40 -5.45 8.85
C LEU A 140 4.51 -6.78 8.11
N LEU A 141 4.61 -6.77 6.78
CA LEU A 141 4.80 -7.99 5.98
C LEU A 141 6.19 -8.59 6.17
N PHE A 142 7.26 -7.78 6.12
CA PHE A 142 8.63 -8.24 6.44
C PHE A 142 8.68 -8.96 7.78
N ARG A 143 8.11 -8.34 8.83
CA ARG A 143 8.04 -8.92 10.18
C ARG A 143 7.20 -10.19 10.23
N ALA A 144 6.07 -10.23 9.52
CA ALA A 144 5.18 -11.40 9.50
C ALA A 144 5.79 -12.59 8.76
N LEU A 145 6.65 -12.32 7.77
CA LEU A 145 7.37 -13.35 7.00
C LEU A 145 8.73 -13.72 7.60
N GLY A 146 9.17 -13.03 8.68
CA GLY A 146 10.46 -13.26 9.28
C GLY A 146 11.64 -12.78 8.42
N LEU A 147 11.41 -11.79 7.55
CA LEU A 147 12.39 -11.23 6.62
C LEU A 147 13.04 -9.97 7.21
N ALA A 148 14.27 -9.68 6.80
CA ALA A 148 14.96 -8.45 7.16
C ALA A 148 14.26 -7.23 6.53
N VAL A 149 14.05 -6.18 7.34
CA VAL A 149 13.46 -4.92 6.87
C VAL A 149 14.58 -4.06 6.30
N PRO A 150 14.49 -3.57 5.06
CA PRO A 150 15.47 -2.64 4.50
C PRO A 150 15.36 -1.25 5.15
N ASP A 151 16.38 -0.43 4.98
CA ASP A 151 16.32 0.99 5.29
C ASP A 151 15.49 1.72 4.24
N TYR A 152 14.87 2.84 4.61
CA TYR A 152 14.01 3.62 3.73
C TYR A 152 14.47 5.07 3.64
N CYS A 153 14.42 5.62 2.44
CA CYS A 153 14.66 7.03 2.14
C CYS A 153 13.53 7.56 1.27
N HIS A 154 12.66 8.40 1.82
CA HIS A 154 11.54 8.98 1.08
C HIS A 154 11.89 10.40 0.64
N CYS A 155 12.06 10.57 -0.68
CA CYS A 155 12.33 11.86 -1.30
C CYS A 155 11.06 12.72 -1.35
N ASP A 156 11.24 14.03 -1.26
CA ASP A 156 10.15 14.99 -1.44
C ASP A 156 9.51 14.86 -2.82
N LEU A 157 8.21 15.14 -2.87
CA LEU A 157 7.46 15.13 -4.13
C LEU A 157 7.62 16.45 -4.84
N VAL A 158 7.93 16.40 -6.12
CA VAL A 158 7.94 17.59 -6.98
C VAL A 158 6.51 18.09 -7.16
N ARG A 159 6.30 19.39 -6.90
CA ARG A 159 5.02 20.07 -7.02
C ARG A 159 5.11 21.16 -8.08
N ASP A 160 3.98 21.53 -8.66
CA ASP A 160 3.87 22.69 -9.53
C ASP A 160 3.78 24.00 -8.73
N GLU A 161 3.70 25.14 -9.42
CA GLU A 161 3.58 26.48 -8.81
C GLU A 161 2.30 26.64 -7.97
N ALA A 162 1.26 25.85 -8.25
CA ALA A 162 0.03 25.79 -7.46
C ALA A 162 0.12 24.83 -6.26
N GLY A 163 1.30 24.21 -6.02
CA GLY A 163 1.51 23.23 -4.95
C GLY A 163 0.93 21.85 -5.25
N VAL A 164 0.41 21.63 -6.45
CA VAL A 164 -0.16 20.33 -6.84
C VAL A 164 0.96 19.37 -7.22
N ARG A 165 0.88 18.14 -6.71
CA ARG A 165 1.84 17.10 -7.03
C ARG A 165 1.90 16.85 -8.54
N LEU A 166 3.10 16.84 -9.10
CA LEU A 166 3.32 16.41 -10.47
C LEU A 166 3.05 14.92 -10.60
N ALA A 167 1.97 14.59 -11.29
CA ALA A 167 1.57 13.22 -11.59
C ALA A 167 1.43 13.01 -13.10
N LYS A 168 1.51 11.75 -13.55
CA LYS A 168 1.35 11.38 -14.97
C LYS A 168 0.07 11.93 -15.63
N ARG A 169 -0.91 12.33 -14.85
CA ARG A 169 -2.19 12.90 -15.34
C ARG A 169 -2.06 14.39 -15.73
N HIS A 170 -1.04 15.07 -15.23
CA HIS A 170 -0.75 16.46 -15.51
C HIS A 170 0.43 16.55 -16.48
N ASP A 171 0.23 16.18 -17.70
CA ASP A 171 1.15 16.00 -18.84
C ASP A 171 2.19 17.12 -19.08
N SER A 172 2.28 18.09 -18.17
CA SER A 172 2.97 19.36 -18.33
C SER A 172 4.49 19.34 -18.12
N LEU A 173 5.07 18.32 -17.46
CA LEU A 173 6.49 18.29 -17.10
C LEU A 173 7.17 16.94 -17.39
N SER A 174 6.70 16.19 -18.37
CA SER A 174 7.43 15.02 -18.81
C SER A 174 8.72 15.44 -19.53
N ILE A 175 9.82 14.67 -19.37
CA ILE A 175 11.07 14.90 -20.12
C ILE A 175 10.81 14.97 -21.63
N HIS A 176 9.83 14.21 -22.12
CA HIS A 176 9.41 14.25 -23.52
C HIS A 176 8.90 15.63 -23.93
N LYS A 177 8.02 16.22 -23.14
CA LYS A 177 7.45 17.55 -23.40
C LYS A 177 8.48 18.67 -23.24
N LEU A 178 9.38 18.55 -22.25
CA LEU A 178 10.47 19.49 -22.08
C LEU A 178 11.39 19.47 -23.30
N ARG A 179 11.69 18.29 -23.84
CA ARG A 179 12.47 18.14 -25.07
C ARG A 179 11.76 18.72 -26.29
N GLU A 180 10.44 18.51 -26.45
CA GLU A 180 9.63 19.13 -27.49
C GLU A 180 9.60 20.65 -27.40
N SER A 181 9.67 21.20 -26.16
CA SER A 181 9.77 22.63 -25.88
C SER A 181 11.19 23.19 -26.05
N GLY A 182 12.16 22.37 -26.49
CA GLY A 182 13.52 22.80 -26.80
C GLY A 182 14.49 22.84 -25.61
N PHE A 183 14.09 22.30 -24.43
CA PHE A 183 15.02 22.22 -23.30
C PHE A 183 16.11 21.19 -23.55
N THR A 184 17.36 21.55 -23.24
CA THR A 184 18.48 20.62 -23.27
C THR A 184 18.56 19.76 -22.01
N PRO A 185 19.20 18.57 -22.04
CA PRO A 185 19.42 17.77 -20.83
C PRO A 185 20.13 18.52 -19.71
N GLU A 186 21.05 19.44 -20.04
CA GLU A 186 21.79 20.28 -19.08
C GLU A 186 20.85 21.26 -18.38
N GLN A 187 19.95 21.91 -19.11
CA GLN A 187 18.95 22.82 -18.56
C GLN A 187 17.96 22.08 -17.64
N VAL A 188 17.54 20.86 -18.02
CA VAL A 188 16.69 20.03 -17.17
C VAL A 188 17.41 19.63 -15.88
N ARG A 189 18.68 19.20 -15.96
CA ARG A 189 19.47 18.85 -14.76
C ARG A 189 19.77 20.06 -13.87
N ALA A 190 19.94 21.23 -14.46
CA ALA A 190 20.15 22.49 -13.70
C ALA A 190 18.86 22.99 -12.99
N GLY A 191 17.72 22.30 -13.15
CA GLY A 191 16.44 22.70 -12.57
C GLY A 191 15.78 23.88 -13.30
N SER A 192 16.32 24.31 -14.44
CA SER A 192 15.77 25.45 -15.21
C SER A 192 14.40 25.18 -15.84
N ALA A 193 14.01 23.90 -15.88
CA ALA A 193 12.72 23.43 -16.43
C ALA A 193 11.74 22.97 -15.35
N CYS A 194 12.14 23.02 -14.08
CA CYS A 194 11.28 22.64 -12.96
C CYS A 194 10.92 23.92 -12.18
N PRO A 195 9.66 24.21 -11.93
CA PRO A 195 9.28 25.30 -11.01
C PRO A 195 9.90 25.00 -9.64
N ARG A 196 10.50 26.03 -9.05
CA ARG A 196 11.12 25.96 -7.71
C ARG A 196 10.04 25.94 -6.64
#